data_571e5c1f003e04d9f4de7e7cc9947e5e
#
_entry.id   571e5c1f003e04d9f4de7e7cc9947e5e
#
_cell.length_a   1.000
_cell.length_b   1.000
_cell.length_c   1.000
_cell.angle_alpha   90.00
_cell.angle_beta   90.00
_cell.angle_gamma   90.00
#
_symmetry.space_group_name_H-M   'P 1'
#
loop_
_entity.id
_entity.type
_entity.pdbx_description
1 polymer ?
#
loop_
_entity_poly.entity_id
_entity_poly.type
_entity_poly.pdbx_seq_one_letter_code
_entity_poly.pdbx_strand_id
1 'polypeptide(L)'
;MLDMGARGIIIPHVKDKATVEHIVELSRYYPQGMRSLNGGRMAKFGEIPLTDYMANANDKIIVMAMIEDQEGISAIEDIVQVEGLDMIIEGAADLSQSFGIPWETSSEVVQSALRYMHDVTSDYNKHFCALPRNKEQQDIWAQRGVNTFVLGDDRGKLYRNLKSELTSFKGGAERDTNIRQN
;
A
#
# COMPACT_ATOMS: atom_id res chain seq x y z
N MET A 1 13.82 -5.92 5.11
CA MET A 1 13.47 -4.84 4.14
C MET A 1 13.96 -3.49 4.62
N LEU A 2 13.65 -3.05 5.83
CA LEU A 2 14.11 -1.75 6.36
C LEU A 2 15.65 -1.64 6.37
N ASP A 3 16.37 -2.71 6.72
CA ASP A 3 17.83 -2.75 6.68
C ASP A 3 18.43 -2.75 5.26
N MET A 4 17.60 -3.01 4.25
CA MET A 4 17.94 -2.87 2.83
C MET A 4 17.69 -1.46 2.28
N GLY A 5 17.13 -0.57 3.09
CA GLY A 5 16.89 0.83 2.75
C GLY A 5 15.44 1.17 2.39
N ALA A 6 14.49 0.28 2.61
CA ALA A 6 13.08 0.64 2.50
C ALA A 6 12.74 1.75 3.50
N ARG A 7 12.01 2.77 3.06
CA ARG A 7 11.56 3.90 3.88
C ARG A 7 10.28 3.62 4.63
N GLY A 8 9.60 2.54 4.31
CA GLY A 8 8.38 2.11 4.97
C GLY A 8 8.06 0.67 4.64
N ILE A 9 7.08 0.15 5.32
CA ILE A 9 6.55 -1.20 5.12
C ILE A 9 5.03 -1.16 5.03
N ILE A 10 4.48 -2.01 4.18
CA ILE A 10 3.05 -2.28 4.10
C ILE A 10 2.84 -3.70 4.61
N ILE A 11 2.00 -3.85 5.61
CA ILE A 11 1.64 -5.15 6.18
C ILE A 11 0.24 -5.52 5.70
N PRO A 12 0.10 -6.61 4.93
CA PRO A 12 -1.20 -7.07 4.46
C PRO A 12 -1.99 -7.79 5.57
N HIS A 13 -3.29 -7.96 5.35
CA HIS A 13 -4.19 -8.75 6.19
C HIS A 13 -4.20 -8.37 7.68
N VAL A 14 -4.11 -7.08 7.96
CA VAL A 14 -4.20 -6.58 9.33
C VAL A 14 -5.66 -6.63 9.80
N LYS A 15 -5.90 -7.33 10.90
CA LYS A 15 -7.24 -7.64 11.41
C LYS A 15 -7.52 -7.06 12.79
N ASP A 16 -6.49 -6.69 13.54
CA ASP A 16 -6.62 -6.25 14.91
C ASP A 16 -5.50 -5.31 15.34
N LYS A 17 -5.74 -4.64 16.46
CA LYS A 17 -4.81 -3.70 17.10
C LYS A 17 -3.49 -4.36 17.51
N ALA A 18 -3.54 -5.56 18.08
CA ALA A 18 -2.35 -6.24 18.62
C ALA A 18 -1.35 -6.56 17.50
N THR A 19 -1.84 -6.93 16.33
CA THR A 19 -1.01 -7.11 15.13
C THR A 19 -0.27 -5.81 14.77
N VAL A 20 -0.95 -4.68 14.80
CA VAL A 20 -0.32 -3.37 14.47
C VAL A 20 0.68 -2.96 15.53
N GLU A 21 0.37 -3.12 16.82
CA GLU A 21 1.30 -2.84 17.91
C GLU A 21 2.60 -3.64 17.76
N HIS A 22 2.48 -4.94 17.44
CA HIS A 22 3.64 -5.79 17.20
C HIS A 22 4.45 -5.37 15.97
N ILE A 23 3.79 -4.96 14.89
CA ILE A 23 4.44 -4.43 13.69
C ILE A 23 5.24 -3.16 14.00
N VAL A 24 4.66 -2.24 14.74
CA VAL A 24 5.34 -1.00 15.18
C VAL A 24 6.55 -1.34 16.03
N GLU A 25 6.39 -2.23 17.02
CA GLU A 25 7.47 -2.71 17.88
C GLU A 25 8.66 -3.24 17.07
N LEU A 26 8.40 -4.06 16.07
CA LEU A 26 9.43 -4.66 15.21
C LEU A 26 10.04 -3.69 14.18
N SER A 27 9.37 -2.57 13.92
CA SER A 27 9.77 -1.63 12.86
C SER A 27 10.59 -0.46 13.38
N ARG A 28 10.37 -0.06 14.63
CA ARG A 28 10.99 1.11 15.25
C ARG A 28 12.03 0.69 16.29
N TYR A 29 13.04 1.52 16.47
CA TYR A 29 14.03 1.36 17.53
C TYR A 29 13.53 1.93 18.86
N TYR A 30 14.14 1.50 19.95
CA TYR A 30 13.88 2.08 21.27
C TYR A 30 13.98 3.64 21.24
N PRO A 31 13.10 4.42 21.94
CA PRO A 31 12.03 3.94 22.83
C PRO A 31 10.70 3.58 22.14
N GLN A 32 10.56 3.79 20.84
CA GLN A 32 9.30 3.61 20.11
C GLN A 32 9.02 2.14 19.75
N GLY A 33 10.02 1.28 19.84
CA GLY A 33 9.94 -0.15 19.52
C GLY A 33 11.20 -0.91 19.91
N MET A 34 11.28 -2.15 19.45
CA MET A 34 12.37 -3.10 19.76
C MET A 34 13.01 -3.69 18.50
N ARG A 35 13.02 -2.93 17.41
CA ARG A 35 13.71 -3.34 16.18
C ARG A 35 15.16 -3.72 16.47
N SER A 36 15.61 -4.86 15.94
CA SER A 36 16.98 -5.35 16.09
C SER A 36 18.01 -4.35 15.58
N LEU A 37 19.07 -4.15 16.34
CA LEU A 37 20.17 -3.25 16.00
C LEU A 37 20.97 -3.80 14.82
N ASN A 38 21.22 -2.97 13.81
CA ASN A 38 21.99 -3.32 12.65
C ASN A 38 22.85 -2.13 12.19
N GLY A 39 24.16 -2.24 12.33
CA GLY A 39 25.14 -1.28 11.86
C GLY A 39 25.55 -1.44 10.39
N GLY A 40 24.71 -2.08 9.56
CA GLY A 40 24.99 -2.38 8.16
C GLY A 40 24.95 -1.17 7.23
N ARG A 41 24.51 -1.42 5.99
CA ARG A 41 24.52 -0.44 4.88
C ARG A 41 23.89 0.91 5.23
N MET A 42 22.77 0.90 5.98
CA MET A 42 22.04 2.12 6.28
C MET A 42 22.75 3.04 7.27
N ALA A 43 23.59 2.48 8.16
CA ALA A 43 24.51 3.20 9.04
C ALA A 43 25.89 3.37 8.40
N LYS A 44 26.02 3.17 7.08
CA LYS A 44 27.27 3.22 6.31
C LYS A 44 28.39 2.37 6.95
N PHE A 45 28.02 1.20 7.41
CA PHE A 45 28.97 0.24 8.05
C PHE A 45 29.74 0.83 9.23
N GLY A 46 29.12 1.75 9.98
CA GLY A 46 29.70 2.37 11.17
C GLY A 46 30.25 3.79 10.96
N GLU A 47 30.20 4.36 9.76
CA GLU A 47 30.56 5.76 9.55
C GLU A 47 29.56 6.71 10.23
N ILE A 48 28.27 6.30 10.31
CA ILE A 48 27.24 7.03 11.06
C ILE A 48 27.13 6.35 12.44
N PRO A 49 27.25 7.12 13.55
CA PRO A 49 26.96 6.57 14.88
C PRO A 49 25.58 5.90 14.90
N LEU A 50 25.52 4.68 15.44
CA LEU A 50 24.29 3.89 15.40
C LEU A 50 23.12 4.59 16.10
N THR A 51 23.38 5.31 17.19
CA THR A 51 22.39 6.12 17.92
C THR A 51 21.77 7.20 17.07
N ASP A 52 22.56 7.89 16.26
CA ASP A 52 22.08 8.95 15.36
C ASP A 52 21.26 8.36 14.20
N TYR A 53 21.73 7.20 13.67
CA TYR A 53 20.97 6.47 12.67
C TYR A 53 19.62 6.01 13.21
N MET A 54 19.57 5.45 14.42
CA MET A 54 18.33 4.96 15.05
C MET A 54 17.30 6.07 15.25
N ALA A 55 17.72 7.20 15.80
CA ALA A 55 16.85 8.36 16.00
C ALA A 55 16.26 8.83 14.65
N ASN A 56 17.13 9.01 13.65
CA ASN A 56 16.71 9.42 12.31
C ASN A 56 15.81 8.38 11.61
N ALA A 57 16.03 7.10 11.84
CA ALA A 57 15.22 6.02 11.29
C ALA A 57 13.81 6.03 11.90
N ASN A 58 13.69 6.22 13.21
CA ASN A 58 12.39 6.31 13.88
C ASN A 58 11.53 7.45 13.36
N ASP A 59 12.14 8.59 13.03
CA ASP A 59 11.43 9.74 12.47
C ASP A 59 10.98 9.56 11.02
N LYS A 60 11.64 8.66 10.26
CA LYS A 60 11.46 8.57 8.81
C LYS A 60 10.80 7.30 8.31
N ILE A 61 10.74 6.26 9.13
CA ILE A 61 10.09 5.01 8.76
C ILE A 61 8.58 5.21 8.78
N ILE A 62 7.92 4.77 7.70
CA ILE A 62 6.46 4.79 7.56
C ILE A 62 5.95 3.36 7.77
N VAL A 63 5.05 3.19 8.73
CA VAL A 63 4.35 1.92 9.00
C VAL A 63 2.94 2.01 8.47
N MET A 64 2.60 1.12 7.54
CA MET A 64 1.31 1.10 6.87
C MET A 64 0.61 -0.24 7.11
N ALA A 65 -0.67 -0.19 7.52
CA ALA A 65 -1.52 -1.37 7.67
C ALA A 65 -2.50 -1.46 6.49
N MET A 66 -2.50 -2.58 5.78
CA MET A 66 -3.49 -2.84 4.74
C MET A 66 -4.69 -3.56 5.36
N ILE A 67 -5.86 -2.94 5.22
CA ILE A 67 -7.13 -3.45 5.69
C ILE A 67 -7.90 -3.97 4.47
N GLU A 68 -8.13 -5.27 4.45
CA GLU A 68 -8.63 -5.96 3.26
C GLU A 68 -9.56 -7.14 3.59
N ASP A 69 -10.12 -7.14 4.79
CA ASP A 69 -11.17 -8.09 5.21
C ASP A 69 -12.15 -7.46 6.20
N GLN A 70 -13.28 -8.15 6.44
CA GLN A 70 -14.34 -7.67 7.32
C GLN A 70 -13.90 -7.54 8.78
N GLU A 71 -12.97 -8.39 9.24
CA GLU A 71 -12.45 -8.34 10.61
C GLU A 71 -11.65 -7.04 10.81
N GLY A 72 -10.77 -6.70 9.86
CA GLY A 72 -10.02 -5.46 9.88
C GLY A 72 -10.90 -4.21 9.79
N ILE A 73 -11.97 -4.24 8.97
CA ILE A 73 -12.96 -3.15 8.93
C ILE A 73 -13.65 -2.99 10.29
N SER A 74 -14.01 -4.10 10.94
CA SER A 74 -14.68 -4.06 12.26
C SER A 74 -13.76 -3.54 13.36
N ALA A 75 -12.46 -3.73 13.24
CA ALA A 75 -11.45 -3.31 14.21
C ALA A 75 -10.77 -1.96 13.87
N ILE A 76 -11.20 -1.27 12.80
CA ILE A 76 -10.49 -0.10 12.28
C ILE A 76 -10.32 1.02 13.32
N GLU A 77 -11.31 1.26 14.17
CA GLU A 77 -11.24 2.29 15.21
C GLU A 77 -10.15 2.00 16.25
N ASP A 78 -9.94 0.72 16.60
CA ASP A 78 -8.87 0.31 17.50
C ASP A 78 -7.50 0.35 16.80
N ILE A 79 -7.45 -0.05 15.54
CA ILE A 79 -6.24 -0.08 14.71
C ILE A 79 -5.65 1.33 14.54
N VAL A 80 -6.46 2.32 14.18
CA VAL A 80 -5.98 3.68 13.92
C VAL A 80 -5.46 4.40 15.17
N GLN A 81 -5.81 3.93 16.36
CA GLN A 81 -5.34 4.47 17.64
C GLN A 81 -3.91 4.05 17.99
N VAL A 82 -3.34 3.06 17.28
CA VAL A 82 -1.99 2.59 17.57
C VAL A 82 -0.98 3.70 17.30
N GLU A 83 -0.22 4.04 18.34
CA GLU A 83 0.89 4.98 18.21
C GLU A 83 1.99 4.37 17.34
N GLY A 84 2.53 5.14 16.40
CA GLY A 84 3.55 4.64 15.47
C GLY A 84 3.00 4.02 14.19
N LEU A 85 1.68 3.79 14.07
CA LEU A 85 1.02 3.57 12.79
C LEU A 85 0.88 4.92 12.06
N ASP A 86 1.32 4.99 10.82
CA ASP A 86 1.31 6.23 10.05
C ASP A 86 0.16 6.28 9.02
N MET A 87 -0.21 5.14 8.46
CA MET A 87 -1.11 5.11 7.31
C MET A 87 -1.95 3.82 7.27
N ILE A 88 -3.20 3.97 6.88
CA ILE A 88 -4.08 2.87 6.45
C ILE A 88 -4.08 2.81 4.92
N ILE A 89 -3.98 1.61 4.38
CA ILE A 89 -4.07 1.35 2.95
C ILE A 89 -5.23 0.39 2.67
N GLU A 90 -6.03 0.69 1.67
CA GLU A 90 -7.15 -0.16 1.29
C GLU A 90 -6.71 -1.38 0.48
N GLY A 91 -7.39 -2.52 0.66
CA GLY A 91 -7.25 -3.72 -0.15
C GLY A 91 -8.59 -4.19 -0.73
N ALA A 92 -9.20 -3.38 -1.61
CA ALA A 92 -10.55 -3.63 -2.14
C ALA A 92 -10.74 -5.00 -2.80
N ALA A 93 -9.68 -5.60 -3.36
CA ALA A 93 -9.77 -6.91 -4.01
C ALA A 93 -10.04 -8.03 -2.99
N ASP A 94 -9.18 -8.13 -1.96
CA ASP A 94 -9.34 -9.14 -0.92
C ASP A 94 -10.53 -8.82 -0.02
N LEU A 95 -10.82 -7.54 0.22
CA LEU A 95 -12.03 -7.12 0.91
C LEU A 95 -13.30 -7.60 0.18
N SER A 96 -13.36 -7.50 -1.15
CA SER A 96 -14.49 -8.03 -1.93
C SER A 96 -14.62 -9.56 -1.78
N GLN A 97 -13.50 -10.28 -1.74
CA GLN A 97 -13.48 -11.71 -1.47
C GLN A 97 -14.01 -12.01 -0.08
N SER A 98 -13.62 -11.26 0.92
CA SER A 98 -14.08 -11.41 2.31
C SER A 98 -15.59 -11.19 2.45
N PHE A 99 -16.20 -10.37 1.60
CA PHE A 99 -17.66 -10.22 1.48
C PHE A 99 -18.33 -11.31 0.65
N GLY A 100 -17.60 -12.29 0.11
CA GLY A 100 -18.14 -13.37 -0.71
C GLY A 100 -18.46 -12.97 -2.16
N ILE A 101 -17.96 -11.83 -2.62
CA ILE A 101 -18.13 -11.26 -3.96
C ILE A 101 -16.76 -10.97 -4.60
N PRO A 102 -15.92 -11.98 -4.82
CA PRO A 102 -14.53 -11.80 -5.23
C PRO A 102 -14.43 -10.97 -6.51
N TRP A 103 -13.55 -9.96 -6.47
CA TRP A 103 -13.27 -9.03 -7.55
C TRP A 103 -14.36 -7.97 -7.85
N GLU A 104 -15.52 -8.01 -7.18
CA GLU A 104 -16.56 -6.97 -7.32
C GLU A 104 -16.21 -5.71 -6.50
N THR A 105 -15.05 -5.17 -6.74
CA THR A 105 -14.49 -4.05 -5.96
C THR A 105 -15.30 -2.75 -6.08
N SER A 106 -16.12 -2.61 -7.10
CA SER A 106 -17.01 -1.45 -7.30
C SER A 106 -18.42 -1.66 -6.70
N SER A 107 -18.68 -2.81 -6.06
CA SER A 107 -19.95 -3.05 -5.39
C SER A 107 -20.15 -2.07 -4.22
N GLU A 108 -21.41 -1.70 -3.95
CA GLU A 108 -21.73 -0.70 -2.92
C GLU A 108 -21.28 -1.14 -1.53
N VAL A 109 -21.30 -2.45 -1.23
CA VAL A 109 -20.84 -2.95 0.08
C VAL A 109 -19.34 -2.72 0.27
N VAL A 110 -18.53 -2.98 -0.75
CA VAL A 110 -17.09 -2.71 -0.72
C VAL A 110 -16.82 -1.20 -0.63
N GLN A 111 -17.46 -0.43 -1.50
CA GLN A 111 -17.25 1.02 -1.55
C GLN A 111 -17.69 1.72 -0.26
N SER A 112 -18.77 1.26 0.38
CA SER A 112 -19.21 1.77 1.68
C SER A 112 -18.19 1.45 2.78
N ALA A 113 -17.64 0.23 2.81
CA ALA A 113 -16.61 -0.15 3.76
C ALA A 113 -15.32 0.69 3.58
N LEU A 114 -14.91 0.95 2.32
CA LEU A 114 -13.75 1.81 2.05
C LEU A 114 -13.99 3.27 2.49
N ARG A 115 -15.18 3.81 2.26
CA ARG A 115 -15.52 5.16 2.74
C ARG A 115 -15.50 5.24 4.26
N TYR A 116 -16.08 4.26 4.94
CA TYR A 116 -16.05 4.17 6.40
C TYR A 116 -14.60 4.10 6.93
N MET A 117 -13.77 3.24 6.34
CA MET A 117 -12.35 3.13 6.67
C MET A 117 -11.62 4.46 6.52
N HIS A 118 -11.85 5.17 5.40
CA HIS A 118 -11.29 6.50 5.15
C HIS A 118 -11.71 7.50 6.23
N ASP A 119 -13.02 7.57 6.53
CA ASP A 119 -13.57 8.55 7.45
C ASP A 119 -13.01 8.34 8.86
N VAL A 120 -12.99 7.10 9.37
CA VAL A 120 -12.36 6.76 10.64
C VAL A 120 -10.87 7.10 10.65
N THR A 121 -10.14 6.74 9.59
CA THR A 121 -8.70 7.05 9.47
C THR A 121 -8.44 8.55 9.56
N SER A 122 -9.27 9.35 8.92
CA SER A 122 -9.19 10.82 8.90
C SER A 122 -9.50 11.43 10.26
N ASP A 123 -10.51 10.92 10.97
CA ASP A 123 -10.91 11.38 12.30
C ASP A 123 -9.76 11.23 13.33
N TYR A 124 -8.91 10.23 13.16
CA TYR A 124 -7.71 10.02 13.97
C TYR A 124 -6.43 10.67 13.41
N ASN A 125 -6.55 11.56 12.42
CA ASN A 125 -5.43 12.25 11.78
C ASN A 125 -4.35 11.31 11.21
N LYS A 126 -4.75 10.12 10.77
CA LYS A 126 -3.87 9.20 10.05
C LYS A 126 -4.03 9.39 8.54
N HIS A 127 -3.00 9.02 7.80
CA HIS A 127 -3.07 9.06 6.34
C HIS A 127 -3.86 7.86 5.80
N PHE A 128 -4.68 8.12 4.77
CA PHE A 128 -5.34 7.07 4.01
C PHE A 128 -4.72 6.98 2.61
N CYS A 129 -4.41 5.76 2.18
CA CYS A 129 -3.89 5.47 0.86
C CYS A 129 -4.91 4.66 0.06
N ALA A 130 -5.36 5.18 -1.06
CA ALA A 130 -6.30 4.51 -1.94
C ALA A 130 -5.59 3.80 -3.12
N LEU A 131 -6.22 2.74 -3.63
CA LEU A 131 -5.79 1.98 -4.80
C LEU A 131 -6.79 2.15 -5.96
N PRO A 132 -6.90 3.32 -6.57
CA PRO A 132 -7.85 3.56 -7.64
C PRO A 132 -7.50 2.73 -8.88
N ARG A 133 -8.50 2.13 -9.51
CA ARG A 133 -8.35 1.30 -10.71
C ARG A 133 -8.42 2.13 -12.00
N ASN A 134 -8.98 3.33 -11.91
CA ASN A 134 -9.12 4.27 -13.01
C ASN A 134 -9.07 5.72 -12.51
N LYS A 135 -9.06 6.66 -13.46
CA LYS A 135 -8.97 8.09 -13.15
C LYS A 135 -10.20 8.61 -12.38
N GLU A 136 -11.38 8.11 -12.69
CA GLU A 136 -12.62 8.52 -12.03
C GLU A 136 -12.59 8.19 -10.53
N GLN A 137 -12.18 6.98 -10.16
CA GLN A 137 -12.00 6.59 -8.75
C GLN A 137 -10.95 7.45 -8.05
N GLN A 138 -9.83 7.75 -8.73
CA GLN A 138 -8.81 8.65 -8.18
C GLN A 138 -9.39 10.03 -7.89
N ASP A 139 -10.19 10.59 -8.81
CA ASP A 139 -10.78 11.90 -8.64
C ASP A 139 -11.80 11.95 -7.49
N ILE A 140 -12.58 10.88 -7.31
CA ILE A 140 -13.50 10.73 -6.18
C ILE A 140 -12.72 10.76 -4.85
N TRP A 141 -11.64 9.99 -4.74
CA TRP A 141 -10.81 9.99 -3.54
C TRP A 141 -10.09 11.32 -3.31
N ALA A 142 -9.59 11.95 -4.36
CA ALA A 142 -8.95 13.27 -4.27
C ALA A 142 -9.93 14.35 -3.78
N GLN A 143 -11.20 14.32 -4.20
CA GLN A 143 -12.26 15.21 -3.70
C GLN A 143 -12.56 14.98 -2.21
N ARG A 144 -12.32 13.78 -1.68
CA ARG A 144 -12.42 13.46 -0.25
C ARG A 144 -11.14 13.82 0.55
N GLY A 145 -10.15 14.46 -0.08
CA GLY A 145 -8.90 14.87 0.56
C GLY A 145 -7.78 13.82 0.53
N VAL A 146 -7.99 12.67 -0.09
CA VAL A 146 -6.94 11.66 -0.23
C VAL A 146 -5.88 12.16 -1.21
N ASN A 147 -4.63 12.14 -0.78
CA ASN A 147 -3.47 12.62 -1.55
C ASN A 147 -2.39 11.54 -1.78
N THR A 148 -2.61 10.34 -1.27
CA THR A 148 -1.68 9.22 -1.39
C THR A 148 -2.37 8.07 -2.13
N PHE A 149 -1.71 7.57 -3.18
CA PHE A 149 -2.29 6.57 -4.08
C PHE A 149 -1.28 5.49 -4.48
N VAL A 150 -1.71 4.24 -4.49
CA VAL A 150 -0.99 3.16 -5.20
C VAL A 150 -1.64 2.96 -6.56
N LEU A 151 -0.88 3.18 -7.62
CA LEU A 151 -1.37 3.13 -9.00
C LEU A 151 -1.10 1.78 -9.69
N GLY A 152 -1.00 0.71 -8.92
CA GLY A 152 -0.72 -0.63 -9.39
C GLY A 152 0.74 -1.04 -9.18
N ASP A 153 1.09 -2.22 -9.68
CA ASP A 153 2.41 -2.81 -9.57
C ASP A 153 3.25 -2.60 -10.85
N ASP A 154 4.57 -2.59 -10.68
CA ASP A 154 5.54 -2.40 -11.77
C ASP A 154 5.48 -3.53 -12.80
N ARG A 155 5.34 -4.78 -12.37
CA ARG A 155 5.30 -5.96 -13.25
C ARG A 155 4.06 -5.96 -14.12
N GLY A 156 2.90 -5.70 -13.54
CA GLY A 156 1.63 -5.62 -14.26
C GLY A 156 1.62 -4.46 -15.26
N LYS A 157 2.16 -3.30 -14.87
CA LYS A 157 2.29 -2.16 -15.79
C LYS A 157 3.25 -2.44 -16.93
N LEU A 158 4.42 -3.00 -16.63
CA LEU A 158 5.40 -3.37 -17.64
C LEU A 158 4.83 -4.40 -18.63
N TYR A 159 4.20 -5.46 -18.11
CA TYR A 159 3.58 -6.48 -18.94
C TYR A 159 2.51 -5.91 -19.88
N ARG A 160 1.60 -5.08 -19.36
CA ARG A 160 0.53 -4.49 -20.20
C ARG A 160 1.08 -3.56 -21.27
N ASN A 161 2.09 -2.76 -20.96
CA ASN A 161 2.73 -1.87 -21.94
C ASN A 161 3.44 -2.67 -23.05
N LEU A 162 4.28 -3.64 -22.69
CA LEU A 162 4.97 -4.49 -23.66
C LEU A 162 3.98 -5.28 -24.53
N LYS A 163 2.90 -5.81 -23.94
CA LYS A 163 1.85 -6.50 -24.70
C LYS A 163 1.15 -5.55 -25.68
N SER A 164 0.86 -4.33 -25.29
CA SER A 164 0.25 -3.32 -26.15
C SER A 164 1.15 -2.98 -27.32
N GLU A 165 2.45 -2.71 -27.07
CA GLU A 165 3.42 -2.48 -28.13
C GLU A 165 3.53 -3.66 -29.10
N LEU A 166 3.70 -4.88 -28.58
CA LEU A 166 3.80 -6.07 -29.41
C LEU A 166 2.55 -6.26 -30.28
N THR A 167 1.37 -5.98 -29.77
CA THR A 167 0.11 -6.05 -30.53
C THR A 167 0.09 -5.00 -31.64
N SER A 168 0.57 -3.79 -31.35
CA SER A 168 0.67 -2.72 -32.36
C SER A 168 1.61 -3.11 -33.52
N PHE A 169 2.78 -3.67 -33.21
CA PHE A 169 3.72 -4.16 -34.23
C PHE A 169 3.17 -5.33 -35.04
N LYS A 170 2.48 -6.29 -34.40
CA LYS A 170 1.86 -7.43 -35.11
C LYS A 170 0.70 -7.00 -36.00
N GLY A 171 -0.14 -6.07 -35.57
CA GLY A 171 -1.22 -5.52 -36.40
C GLY A 171 -0.72 -4.77 -37.62
N GLY A 172 0.49 -4.18 -37.58
CA GLY A 172 1.19 -3.62 -38.75
C GLY A 172 1.67 -4.69 -39.73
N ALA A 173 2.13 -5.85 -39.23
CA ALA A 173 2.63 -6.96 -40.06
C ALA A 173 1.51 -7.69 -40.83
N GLU A 174 0.31 -7.77 -40.28
CA GLU A 174 -0.85 -8.36 -40.97
C GLU A 174 -1.31 -7.53 -42.16
N ARG A 175 -1.06 -6.22 -42.18
CA ARG A 175 -1.36 -5.36 -43.35
C ARG A 175 -0.36 -5.55 -44.49
N ASP A 176 0.88 -5.90 -44.19
CA ASP A 176 1.93 -6.10 -45.21
C ASP A 176 1.84 -7.47 -45.92
N THR A 177 1.22 -8.49 -45.29
CA THR A 177 1.04 -9.80 -45.94
C THR A 177 0.02 -9.78 -47.07
N ASN A 178 -0.88 -8.79 -47.11
CA ASN A 178 -1.83 -8.64 -48.25
C ASN A 178 -1.21 -7.94 -49.47
N ILE A 179 0.02 -7.41 -49.38
CA ILE A 179 0.70 -6.77 -50.52
C ILE A 179 1.48 -7.79 -51.39
N ARG A 180 1.68 -9.02 -50.91
CA ARG A 180 2.44 -10.06 -51.63
C ARG A 180 1.60 -11.09 -52.39
N GLN A 181 0.32 -10.85 -52.59
CA GLN A 181 -0.59 -11.74 -53.35
C GLN A 181 -1.19 -11.08 -54.60
N ASN A 182 -0.48 -10.13 -55.23
CA ASN A 182 -0.81 -9.66 -56.61
C ASN A 182 0.38 -9.82 -57.54
#